data_0e28c1e3e145c665000d7328a53069f7
#
_entry.id   0e28c1e3e145c665000d7328a53069f7
#
_cell.length_a   1.000
_cell.length_b   1.000
_cell.length_c   1.000
_cell.angle_alpha   90.00
_cell.angle_beta   90.00
_cell.angle_gamma   90.00
#
_symmetry.space_group_name_H-M   'P 1'
#
loop_
_entity.id
_entity.type
_entity.pdbx_description
1 polymer ?
#
loop_
_entity_poly.entity_id
_entity_poly.type
_entity_poly.pdbx_seq_one_letter_code
_entity_poly.pdbx_strand_id
1 'polypeptide(L)'
;MKKFTQKLITKINNTFKIGFTDSGLGSLIFAIDFAEAGKSRIKELSHRFNCEFELTQLGDNANVPYSTKTSQKVNQLINTSLHQLEKQGCKIGVVACNTACVDDAKFPFLTKLKPFTIVDESAKIIHRQTLLLNQNSKSSSPIKMLIMATEATIKSQDYHHKISTLHEQSSSEKKLEIYGFSAPELVIKMETEYLDQTKISLLASKTIEKMFNEIGEKNLQEISNIALFCTHYPLFKKEISKQLQEKFGKKFHLFSQGEILSDKILDEAEKVLNSEKQTSVQENKAQNDLESIDSSSLQPKPQKSKIKISYSFTDTKSQEILEHNIKLVYPENCTVIFTKELSRLR
;
A
#
# COMPACT_ATOMS: atom_id res chain seq x y z
N MET A 1 31.90 -9.66 50.00
CA MET A 1 30.90 -8.77 49.38
C MET A 1 31.03 -8.90 47.87
N LYS A 2 30.17 -9.70 47.26
CA LYS A 2 30.15 -9.91 45.79
C LYS A 2 29.30 -8.80 45.20
N LYS A 3 29.91 -7.86 44.44
CA LYS A 3 29.20 -6.88 43.62
C LYS A 3 28.58 -7.60 42.43
N PHE A 4 27.26 -7.75 42.45
CA PHE A 4 26.47 -8.11 41.30
C PHE A 4 26.51 -6.92 40.32
N THR A 5 27.34 -6.98 39.32
CA THR A 5 27.21 -6.12 38.14
C THR A 5 26.05 -6.65 37.32
N GLN A 6 24.90 -6.05 37.51
CA GLN A 6 23.72 -6.28 36.70
C GLN A 6 24.02 -5.66 35.30
N LYS A 7 24.45 -6.53 34.39
CA LYS A 7 24.66 -6.16 33.00
C LYS A 7 23.29 -5.86 32.42
N LEU A 8 22.92 -4.58 32.34
CA LEU A 8 21.78 -4.12 31.57
C LEU A 8 22.04 -4.55 30.12
N ILE A 9 21.43 -5.67 29.71
CA ILE A 9 21.27 -5.99 28.30
C ILE A 9 20.23 -5.00 27.79
N THR A 10 20.66 -3.85 27.31
CA THR A 10 19.83 -2.97 26.49
C THR A 10 19.45 -3.79 25.27
N LYS A 11 18.22 -4.26 25.27
CA LYS A 11 17.59 -4.86 24.10
C LYS A 11 17.51 -3.75 23.05
N ILE A 12 18.51 -3.67 22.18
CA ILE A 12 18.45 -2.78 21.04
C ILE A 12 17.36 -3.37 20.14
N ASN A 13 16.12 -2.91 20.34
CA ASN A 13 15.07 -3.17 19.39
C ASN A 13 15.41 -2.38 18.14
N ASN A 14 16.10 -3.02 17.20
CA ASN A 14 16.34 -2.46 15.89
C ASN A 14 15.00 -2.45 15.15
N THR A 15 14.38 -1.29 15.05
CA THR A 15 13.08 -1.15 14.38
C THR A 15 13.29 -0.59 12.98
N PHE A 16 12.89 -1.36 11.99
CA PHE A 16 12.88 -0.92 10.59
C PHE A 16 11.51 -0.32 10.26
N LYS A 17 11.49 0.96 9.91
CA LYS A 17 10.25 1.70 9.66
C LYS A 17 10.01 1.92 8.17
N ILE A 18 8.81 1.53 7.70
CA ILE A 18 8.29 1.85 6.38
C ILE A 18 7.17 2.88 6.55
N GLY A 19 7.33 4.03 5.91
CA GLY A 19 6.34 5.11 5.94
C GLY A 19 5.38 5.01 4.74
N PHE A 20 4.10 5.28 4.97
CA PHE A 20 3.07 5.36 3.94
C PHE A 20 2.39 6.71 4.02
N THR A 21 2.19 7.38 2.88
CA THR A 21 1.48 8.67 2.84
C THR A 21 0.43 8.70 1.74
N ASP A 22 -0.67 9.39 2.03
CA ASP A 22 -1.81 9.57 1.12
C ASP A 22 -2.54 10.88 1.45
N SER A 23 -3.51 11.26 0.63
CA SER A 23 -4.40 12.40 0.88
C SER A 23 -5.31 12.22 2.11
N GLY A 24 -5.56 10.98 2.54
CA GLY A 24 -6.50 10.68 3.62
C GLY A 24 -6.30 9.30 4.22
N LEU A 25 -7.41 8.64 4.49
CA LEU A 25 -7.45 7.35 5.18
C LEU A 25 -6.94 6.18 4.35
N GLY A 26 -6.86 6.34 3.04
CA GLY A 26 -6.54 5.26 2.11
C GLY A 26 -5.18 4.62 2.35
N SER A 27 -4.18 5.39 2.78
CA SER A 27 -2.86 4.83 3.08
C SER A 27 -2.85 3.83 4.24
N LEU A 28 -3.77 3.93 5.18
CA LEU A 28 -3.88 2.94 6.25
C LEU A 28 -4.44 1.62 5.71
N ILE A 29 -5.43 1.66 4.81
CA ILE A 29 -5.94 0.46 4.14
C ILE A 29 -4.84 -0.19 3.31
N PHE A 30 -4.09 0.63 2.56
CA PHE A 30 -2.94 0.16 1.81
C PHE A 30 -1.91 -0.52 2.73
N ALA A 31 -1.56 0.09 3.87
CA ALA A 31 -0.60 -0.47 4.81
C ALA A 31 -1.08 -1.78 5.44
N ILE A 32 -2.38 -1.93 5.70
CA ILE A 32 -2.97 -3.17 6.21
C ILE A 32 -2.94 -4.26 5.14
N ASP A 33 -3.38 -3.98 3.91
CA ASP A 33 -3.31 -4.93 2.79
C ASP A 33 -1.85 -5.38 2.53
N PHE A 34 -0.90 -4.43 2.58
CA PHE A 34 0.54 -4.70 2.49
C PHE A 34 1.00 -5.64 3.61
N ALA A 35 0.61 -5.37 4.87
CA ALA A 35 1.00 -6.16 6.01
C ALA A 35 0.44 -7.59 5.96
N GLU A 36 -0.80 -7.75 5.55
CA GLU A 36 -1.44 -9.06 5.40
C GLU A 36 -0.79 -9.88 4.27
N ALA A 37 -0.60 -9.28 3.10
CA ALA A 37 0.03 -9.94 1.96
C ALA A 37 1.51 -10.24 2.21
N GLY A 38 2.25 -9.30 2.78
CA GLY A 38 3.68 -9.41 3.06
C GLY A 38 4.05 -10.15 4.35
N LYS A 39 3.07 -10.63 5.13
CA LYS A 39 3.26 -11.17 6.49
C LYS A 39 4.38 -12.21 6.61
N SER A 40 4.43 -13.17 5.70
CA SER A 40 5.46 -14.23 5.70
C SER A 40 6.85 -13.68 5.41
N ARG A 41 6.96 -12.76 4.45
CA ARG A 41 8.20 -12.11 4.07
C ARG A 41 8.71 -11.15 5.15
N ILE A 42 7.81 -10.38 5.77
CA ILE A 42 8.13 -9.51 6.90
C ILE A 42 8.72 -10.35 8.06
N LYS A 43 8.12 -11.49 8.37
CA LYS A 43 8.63 -12.41 9.39
C LYS A 43 10.00 -12.95 9.05
N GLU A 44 10.23 -13.35 7.82
CA GLU A 44 11.53 -13.81 7.31
C GLU A 44 12.59 -12.74 7.46
N LEU A 45 12.33 -11.52 6.97
CA LEU A 45 13.25 -10.38 7.05
C LEU A 45 13.53 -9.98 8.50
N SER A 46 12.49 -9.94 9.35
CA SER A 46 12.65 -9.66 10.79
C SER A 46 13.61 -10.63 11.45
N HIS A 47 13.49 -11.91 11.14
CA HIS A 47 14.37 -12.94 11.68
C HIS A 47 15.81 -12.81 11.13
N ARG A 48 15.94 -12.64 9.80
CA ARG A 48 17.25 -12.58 9.13
C ARG A 48 18.07 -11.36 9.52
N PHE A 49 17.43 -10.23 9.78
CA PHE A 49 18.07 -8.96 10.11
C PHE A 49 17.97 -8.62 11.61
N ASN A 50 17.34 -9.47 12.42
CA ASN A 50 17.10 -9.25 13.86
C ASN A 50 16.49 -7.85 14.13
N CYS A 51 15.43 -7.51 13.39
CA CYS A 51 14.72 -6.25 13.52
C CYS A 51 13.21 -6.45 13.62
N GLU A 52 12.51 -5.48 14.21
CA GLU A 52 11.04 -5.41 14.17
C GLU A 52 10.62 -4.46 13.05
N PHE A 53 9.56 -4.82 12.32
CA PHE A 53 8.97 -3.92 11.32
C PHE A 53 7.89 -3.05 11.98
N GLU A 54 7.99 -1.75 11.74
CA GLU A 54 6.95 -0.78 12.09
C GLU A 54 6.47 -0.09 10.80
N LEU A 55 5.18 -0.13 10.56
CA LEU A 55 4.53 0.58 9.46
C LEU A 55 4.02 1.91 10.01
N THR A 56 4.60 3.00 9.55
CA THR A 56 4.24 4.35 9.96
C THR A 56 3.41 4.99 8.86
N GLN A 57 2.21 5.41 9.19
CA GLN A 57 1.28 5.91 8.20
C GLN A 57 0.91 7.37 8.50
N LEU A 58 0.83 8.19 7.45
CA LEU A 58 0.48 9.60 7.52
C LEU A 58 -0.57 9.96 6.47
N GLY A 59 -1.77 10.31 6.93
CA GLY A 59 -2.88 10.78 6.09
C GLY A 59 -3.05 12.30 6.18
N ASP A 60 -3.08 12.97 5.04
CA ASP A 60 -3.28 14.41 4.95
C ASP A 60 -4.77 14.77 4.84
N ASN A 61 -5.56 14.39 5.84
CA ASN A 61 -7.01 14.55 5.86
C ASN A 61 -7.47 16.02 5.79
N ALA A 62 -6.63 16.96 6.24
CA ALA A 62 -6.95 18.38 6.15
C ALA A 62 -6.98 18.89 4.71
N ASN A 63 -6.36 18.19 3.77
CA ASN A 63 -6.25 18.58 2.37
C ASN A 63 -6.96 17.60 1.41
N VAL A 64 -7.71 16.62 1.89
CA VAL A 64 -8.51 15.72 1.05
C VAL A 64 -9.67 16.47 0.37
N PRO A 65 -10.05 16.16 -0.88
CA PRO A 65 -9.39 15.27 -1.81
C PRO A 65 -8.27 15.96 -2.61
N TYR A 66 -7.21 15.23 -2.96
CA TYR A 66 -6.14 15.74 -3.81
C TYR A 66 -6.57 15.96 -5.27
N SER A 67 -7.60 15.26 -5.72
CA SER A 67 -8.14 15.37 -7.09
C SER A 67 -8.67 16.77 -7.45
N THR A 68 -8.92 17.64 -6.47
CA THR A 68 -9.37 19.03 -6.68
C THR A 68 -8.23 20.05 -6.69
N LYS A 69 -6.98 19.60 -6.51
CA LYS A 69 -5.80 20.46 -6.41
C LYS A 69 -4.93 20.35 -7.65
N THR A 70 -4.09 21.37 -7.86
CA THR A 70 -3.06 21.32 -8.92
C THR A 70 -1.99 20.29 -8.57
N SER A 71 -1.38 19.65 -9.57
CA SER A 71 -0.28 18.69 -9.38
C SER A 71 0.86 19.29 -8.57
N GLN A 72 1.21 20.55 -8.79
CA GLN A 72 2.24 21.26 -8.01
C GLN A 72 1.87 21.35 -6.52
N LYS A 73 0.61 21.67 -6.18
CA LYS A 73 0.15 21.71 -4.79
C LYS A 73 0.15 20.33 -4.15
N VAL A 74 -0.29 19.30 -4.87
CA VAL A 74 -0.26 17.91 -4.40
C VAL A 74 1.19 17.49 -4.11
N ASN A 75 2.13 17.78 -5.01
CA ASN A 75 3.54 17.47 -4.81
C ASN A 75 4.12 18.16 -3.55
N GLN A 76 3.79 19.44 -3.30
CA GLN A 76 4.20 20.13 -2.07
C GLN A 76 3.68 19.44 -0.81
N LEU A 77 2.41 19.00 -0.81
CA LEU A 77 1.81 18.29 0.31
C LEU A 77 2.48 16.94 0.56
N ILE A 78 2.71 16.17 -0.49
CA ILE A 78 3.41 14.88 -0.38
C ILE A 78 4.85 15.07 0.09
N ASN A 79 5.59 16.06 -0.41
CA ASN A 79 6.94 16.35 0.09
C ASN A 79 6.92 16.67 1.60
N THR A 80 5.93 17.44 2.07
CA THR A 80 5.75 17.72 3.49
C THR A 80 5.54 16.43 4.28
N SER A 81 4.68 15.55 3.79
CA SER A 81 4.39 14.26 4.43
C SER A 81 5.61 13.34 4.46
N LEU A 82 6.36 13.26 3.35
CA LEU A 82 7.60 12.47 3.28
C LEU A 82 8.67 12.98 4.26
N HIS A 83 8.83 14.30 4.40
CA HIS A 83 9.73 14.88 5.41
C HIS A 83 9.30 14.55 6.85
N GLN A 84 7.99 14.46 7.12
CA GLN A 84 7.51 14.04 8.45
C GLN A 84 7.80 12.56 8.70
N LEU A 85 7.61 11.69 7.71
CA LEU A 85 7.98 10.28 7.80
C LEU A 85 9.50 10.10 8.01
N GLU A 86 10.31 10.91 7.33
CA GLU A 86 11.77 10.96 7.53
C GLU A 86 12.12 11.31 8.98
N LYS A 87 11.51 12.37 9.54
CA LYS A 87 11.69 12.77 10.95
C LYS A 87 11.25 11.70 11.94
N GLN A 88 10.29 10.85 11.59
CA GLN A 88 9.85 9.71 12.40
C GLN A 88 10.79 8.49 12.27
N GLY A 89 11.86 8.61 11.49
CA GLY A 89 12.88 7.58 11.32
C GLY A 89 12.52 6.50 10.30
N CYS A 90 11.55 6.76 9.41
CA CYS A 90 11.26 5.86 8.30
C CYS A 90 12.47 5.78 7.37
N LYS A 91 12.68 4.61 6.76
CA LYS A 91 13.76 4.33 5.80
C LYS A 91 13.25 4.35 4.35
N ILE A 92 11.99 4.01 4.17
CA ILE A 92 11.29 4.02 2.88
C ILE A 92 10.03 4.86 3.06
N GLY A 93 9.71 5.68 2.06
CA GLY A 93 8.48 6.46 2.00
C GLY A 93 7.62 6.00 0.82
N VAL A 94 6.53 5.29 1.08
CA VAL A 94 5.57 4.84 0.06
C VAL A 94 4.53 5.94 -0.16
N VAL A 95 4.50 6.48 -1.38
CA VAL A 95 3.43 7.40 -1.81
C VAL A 95 2.27 6.56 -2.31
N ALA A 96 1.32 6.25 -1.40
CA ALA A 96 0.20 5.34 -1.68
C ALA A 96 -0.93 6.00 -2.48
N CYS A 97 -0.93 7.33 -2.61
CA CYS A 97 -1.95 8.08 -3.33
C CYS A 97 -1.75 8.04 -4.84
N ASN A 98 -2.66 7.39 -5.57
CA ASN A 98 -2.61 7.36 -7.03
C ASN A 98 -2.64 8.76 -7.64
N THR A 99 -3.56 9.63 -7.18
CA THR A 99 -3.65 11.02 -7.64
C THR A 99 -2.34 11.80 -7.47
N ALA A 100 -1.55 11.47 -6.46
CA ALA A 100 -0.27 12.11 -6.20
C ALA A 100 0.87 11.57 -7.09
N CYS A 101 0.73 10.35 -7.62
CA CYS A 101 1.74 9.70 -8.44
C CYS A 101 1.55 9.92 -9.95
N VAL A 102 0.44 10.52 -10.39
CA VAL A 102 0.12 10.66 -11.84
C VAL A 102 1.10 11.58 -12.56
N ASP A 103 1.61 12.60 -11.90
CA ASP A 103 2.53 13.60 -12.46
C ASP A 103 3.90 13.61 -11.76
N ASP A 104 4.32 12.52 -11.12
CA ASP A 104 5.55 12.45 -10.32
C ASP A 104 6.82 12.75 -11.12
N ALA A 105 6.84 12.39 -12.40
CA ALA A 105 7.97 12.70 -13.29
C ALA A 105 8.17 14.20 -13.51
N LYS A 106 7.09 15.01 -13.44
CA LYS A 106 7.16 16.48 -13.58
C LYS A 106 7.53 17.17 -12.29
N PHE A 107 7.18 16.55 -11.15
CA PHE A 107 7.34 17.11 -9.82
C PHE A 107 8.04 16.08 -8.92
N PRO A 108 9.38 16.02 -8.92
CA PRO A 108 10.12 15.03 -8.14
C PRO A 108 9.94 15.23 -6.63
N PHE A 109 9.99 14.13 -5.90
CA PHE A 109 9.93 14.18 -4.44
C PHE A 109 11.30 14.53 -3.85
N LEU A 110 11.33 15.61 -3.05
CA LEU A 110 12.53 16.16 -2.43
C LEU A 110 12.65 15.63 -0.99
N THR A 111 13.24 14.45 -0.82
CA THR A 111 13.42 13.81 0.49
C THR A 111 14.68 12.95 0.50
N LYS A 112 15.22 12.70 1.70
CA LYS A 112 16.30 11.71 1.90
C LYS A 112 15.77 10.28 1.99
N LEU A 113 14.46 10.12 2.24
CA LEU A 113 13.81 8.83 2.10
C LEU A 113 13.94 8.34 0.66
N LYS A 114 14.01 7.02 0.49
CA LYS A 114 13.78 6.44 -0.84
C LYS A 114 12.28 6.47 -1.11
N PRO A 115 11.78 7.34 -2.00
CA PRO A 115 10.37 7.36 -2.32
C PRO A 115 10.02 6.14 -3.18
N PHE A 116 8.94 5.47 -2.84
CA PHE A 116 8.35 4.39 -3.62
C PHE A 116 7.02 4.86 -4.16
N THR A 117 6.92 5.08 -5.46
CA THR A 117 5.68 5.44 -6.15
C THR A 117 4.99 4.19 -6.67
N ILE A 118 3.65 4.20 -6.61
CA ILE A 118 2.89 2.96 -6.80
C ILE A 118 2.46 2.71 -8.25
N VAL A 119 2.49 3.73 -9.12
CA VAL A 119 1.87 3.65 -10.45
C VAL A 119 2.60 2.67 -11.37
N ASP A 120 3.92 2.84 -11.56
CA ASP A 120 4.69 2.04 -12.52
C ASP A 120 4.72 0.56 -12.16
N GLU A 121 4.99 0.26 -10.89
CA GLU A 121 5.04 -1.14 -10.44
C GLU A 121 3.65 -1.78 -10.44
N SER A 122 2.59 -1.03 -10.09
CA SER A 122 1.22 -1.53 -10.22
C SER A 122 0.87 -1.86 -11.67
N ALA A 123 1.23 -1.00 -12.63
CA ALA A 123 0.99 -1.25 -14.05
C ALA A 123 1.68 -2.54 -14.54
N LYS A 124 2.96 -2.73 -14.19
CA LYS A 124 3.73 -3.94 -14.53
C LYS A 124 3.10 -5.20 -13.95
N ILE A 125 2.76 -5.17 -12.66
CA ILE A 125 2.25 -6.35 -11.96
C ILE A 125 0.85 -6.69 -12.46
N ILE A 126 -0.05 -5.72 -12.61
CA ILE A 126 -1.41 -5.99 -13.06
C ILE A 126 -1.43 -6.47 -14.52
N HIS A 127 -0.59 -5.93 -15.39
CA HIS A 127 -0.42 -6.43 -16.76
C HIS A 127 0.00 -7.90 -16.75
N ARG A 128 1.05 -8.25 -16.00
CA ARG A 128 1.51 -9.64 -15.86
C ARG A 128 0.43 -10.56 -15.32
N GLN A 129 -0.29 -10.16 -14.27
CA GLN A 129 -1.41 -10.95 -13.72
C GLN A 129 -2.53 -11.14 -14.76
N THR A 130 -2.82 -10.10 -15.53
CA THR A 130 -3.81 -10.15 -16.60
C THR A 130 -3.42 -11.18 -17.67
N LEU A 131 -2.17 -11.22 -18.09
CA LEU A 131 -1.69 -12.23 -19.05
C LEU A 131 -1.75 -13.64 -18.45
N LEU A 132 -1.30 -13.84 -17.21
CA LEU A 132 -1.32 -15.13 -16.54
C LEU A 132 -2.74 -15.72 -16.43
N LEU A 133 -3.73 -14.91 -16.08
CA LEU A 133 -5.11 -15.35 -15.98
C LEU A 133 -5.74 -15.70 -17.33
N ASN A 134 -5.18 -15.19 -18.42
CA ASN A 134 -5.69 -15.43 -19.77
C ASN A 134 -4.82 -16.40 -20.61
N GLN A 135 -3.70 -16.89 -20.07
CA GLN A 135 -2.76 -17.75 -20.82
C GLN A 135 -3.38 -19.06 -21.33
N ASN A 136 -4.33 -19.63 -20.58
CA ASN A 136 -4.99 -20.91 -20.93
C ASN A 136 -6.27 -20.71 -21.75
N SER A 137 -6.67 -19.47 -22.02
CA SER A 137 -7.85 -19.19 -22.82
C SER A 137 -7.56 -19.42 -24.30
N LYS A 138 -8.21 -20.43 -24.88
CA LYS A 138 -8.15 -20.72 -26.32
C LYS A 138 -8.96 -19.77 -27.20
N SER A 139 -9.71 -18.85 -26.59
CA SER A 139 -10.49 -17.84 -27.31
C SER A 139 -9.57 -16.85 -28.01
N SER A 140 -9.90 -16.48 -29.23
CA SER A 140 -9.27 -15.37 -29.97
C SER A 140 -9.80 -13.98 -29.54
N SER A 141 -10.76 -13.94 -28.63
CA SER A 141 -11.33 -12.69 -28.11
C SER A 141 -10.28 -11.85 -27.39
N PRO A 142 -10.45 -10.50 -27.41
CA PRO A 142 -9.59 -9.60 -26.65
C PRO A 142 -9.54 -9.96 -25.15
N ILE A 143 -8.41 -9.72 -24.54
CA ILE A 143 -8.28 -9.73 -23.08
C ILE A 143 -8.92 -8.44 -22.54
N LYS A 144 -9.86 -8.55 -21.62
CA LYS A 144 -10.53 -7.41 -21.02
C LYS A 144 -10.18 -7.27 -19.53
N MET A 145 -9.84 -6.05 -19.12
CA MET A 145 -9.61 -5.72 -17.72
C MET A 145 -10.29 -4.42 -17.33
N LEU A 146 -10.58 -4.27 -16.04
CA LEU A 146 -11.18 -3.07 -15.47
C LEU A 146 -10.21 -2.43 -14.47
N ILE A 147 -10.03 -1.13 -14.59
CA ILE A 147 -9.36 -0.29 -13.60
C ILE A 147 -10.41 0.52 -12.87
N MET A 148 -10.56 0.27 -11.58
CA MET A 148 -11.33 1.09 -10.66
C MET A 148 -10.40 2.08 -9.97
N ALA A 149 -10.57 3.38 -10.23
CA ALA A 149 -9.71 4.42 -9.67
C ALA A 149 -10.51 5.71 -9.42
N THR A 150 -9.85 6.74 -8.88
CA THR A 150 -10.47 8.07 -8.80
C THR A 150 -10.67 8.64 -10.21
N GLU A 151 -11.62 9.56 -10.34
CA GLU A 151 -11.89 10.21 -11.62
C GLU A 151 -10.63 10.90 -12.19
N ALA A 152 -9.83 11.53 -11.35
CA ALA A 152 -8.57 12.16 -11.76
C ALA A 152 -7.57 11.11 -12.32
N THR A 153 -7.44 9.97 -11.66
CA THR A 153 -6.57 8.87 -12.12
C THR A 153 -7.06 8.26 -13.43
N ILE A 154 -8.38 8.10 -13.62
CA ILE A 154 -8.93 7.61 -14.89
C ILE A 154 -8.71 8.65 -16.01
N LYS A 155 -8.98 9.94 -15.75
CA LYS A 155 -8.80 11.01 -16.74
C LYS A 155 -7.35 11.24 -17.16
N SER A 156 -6.38 10.97 -16.28
CA SER A 156 -4.96 11.08 -16.63
C SER A 156 -4.52 10.09 -17.69
N GLN A 157 -5.21 8.97 -17.84
CA GLN A 157 -4.88 7.87 -18.74
C GLN A 157 -3.51 7.21 -18.46
N ASP A 158 -2.86 7.53 -17.36
CA ASP A 158 -1.49 7.10 -17.06
C ASP A 158 -1.37 5.58 -16.98
N TYR A 159 -2.27 4.93 -16.22
CA TYR A 159 -2.33 3.47 -16.18
C TYR A 159 -2.66 2.86 -17.54
N HIS A 160 -3.57 3.47 -18.29
CA HIS A 160 -3.96 2.99 -19.60
C HIS A 160 -2.76 2.97 -20.55
N HIS A 161 -2.04 4.09 -20.65
CA HIS A 161 -0.83 4.19 -21.47
C HIS A 161 0.26 3.21 -21.04
N LYS A 162 0.58 3.15 -19.74
CA LYS A 162 1.64 2.27 -19.22
C LYS A 162 1.32 0.78 -19.48
N ILE A 163 0.09 0.36 -19.20
CA ILE A 163 -0.33 -1.04 -19.40
C ILE A 163 -0.40 -1.39 -20.88
N SER A 164 -0.90 -0.48 -21.75
CA SER A 164 -0.94 -0.69 -23.20
C SER A 164 0.46 -0.81 -23.78
N THR A 165 1.38 0.07 -23.39
CA THR A 165 2.80 0.00 -23.82
C THR A 165 3.45 -1.31 -23.41
N LEU A 166 3.23 -1.77 -22.17
CA LEU A 166 3.72 -3.08 -21.70
C LEU A 166 3.11 -4.24 -22.50
N HIS A 167 1.85 -4.10 -22.90
CA HIS A 167 1.18 -5.13 -23.68
C HIS A 167 1.73 -5.20 -25.11
N GLU A 168 1.94 -4.09 -25.76
CA GLU A 168 2.57 -3.99 -27.09
C GLU A 168 3.98 -4.57 -27.13
N GLN A 169 4.72 -4.44 -26.01
CA GLN A 169 6.05 -5.01 -25.86
C GLN A 169 6.04 -6.50 -25.47
N SER A 170 4.88 -7.05 -25.16
CA SER A 170 4.73 -8.46 -24.78
C SER A 170 4.61 -9.36 -26.00
N SER A 171 4.79 -10.68 -25.80
CA SER A 171 4.57 -11.70 -26.84
C SER A 171 3.09 -12.08 -27.04
N SER A 172 2.15 -11.34 -26.42
CA SER A 172 0.72 -11.64 -26.55
C SER A 172 0.18 -11.21 -27.90
N GLU A 173 -0.40 -12.15 -28.66
CA GLU A 173 -1.07 -11.87 -29.92
C GLU A 173 -2.50 -11.33 -29.75
N LYS A 174 -3.08 -11.45 -28.53
CA LYS A 174 -4.44 -10.98 -28.25
C LYS A 174 -4.45 -9.48 -27.99
N LYS A 175 -5.45 -8.80 -28.47
CA LYS A 175 -5.70 -7.39 -28.12
C LYS A 175 -6.03 -7.27 -26.64
N LEU A 176 -5.62 -6.16 -26.02
CA LEU A 176 -5.99 -5.79 -24.66
C LEU A 176 -6.96 -4.61 -24.68
N GLU A 177 -8.10 -4.77 -24.04
CA GLU A 177 -9.10 -3.72 -23.82
C GLU A 177 -9.13 -3.37 -22.32
N ILE A 178 -8.88 -2.10 -22.02
CA ILE A 178 -8.82 -1.58 -20.65
C ILE A 178 -10.00 -0.65 -20.44
N TYR A 179 -10.85 -0.99 -19.47
CA TYR A 179 -11.99 -0.17 -19.04
C TYR A 179 -11.61 0.62 -17.80
N GLY A 180 -11.97 1.91 -17.78
CA GLY A 180 -11.81 2.77 -16.59
C GLY A 180 -13.16 2.98 -15.91
N PHE A 181 -13.21 2.91 -14.58
CA PHE A 181 -14.41 3.16 -13.80
C PHE A 181 -14.11 3.92 -12.52
N SER A 182 -14.94 4.91 -12.16
CA SER A 182 -14.78 5.69 -10.95
C SER A 182 -16.01 5.61 -10.04
N ALA A 183 -15.75 5.38 -8.74
CA ALA A 183 -16.76 5.32 -7.69
C ALA A 183 -16.42 6.29 -6.54
N PRO A 184 -16.50 7.61 -6.75
CA PRO A 184 -16.13 8.62 -5.74
C PRO A 184 -16.98 8.51 -4.47
N GLU A 185 -18.21 8.02 -4.57
CA GLU A 185 -19.11 7.78 -3.44
C GLU A 185 -18.53 6.81 -2.39
N LEU A 186 -17.75 5.82 -2.82
CA LEU A 186 -17.07 4.90 -1.89
C LEU A 186 -16.04 5.64 -1.02
N VAL A 187 -15.28 6.55 -1.63
CA VAL A 187 -14.30 7.38 -0.92
C VAL A 187 -15.00 8.31 0.06
N ILE A 188 -15.99 9.07 -0.41
CA ILE A 188 -16.73 10.05 0.40
C ILE A 188 -17.36 9.37 1.62
N LYS A 189 -18.09 8.27 1.40
CA LYS A 189 -18.78 7.56 2.48
C LYS A 189 -17.82 6.99 3.51
N MET A 190 -16.68 6.48 3.06
CA MET A 190 -15.66 5.97 3.97
C MET A 190 -15.03 7.06 4.84
N GLU A 191 -14.80 8.24 4.28
CA GLU A 191 -14.18 9.37 4.99
C GLU A 191 -15.15 10.09 5.94
N THR A 192 -16.48 10.00 5.69
CA THR A 192 -17.46 10.85 6.36
C THR A 192 -18.51 10.11 7.18
N GLU A 193 -18.65 8.79 7.03
CA GLU A 193 -19.72 8.02 7.68
C GLU A 193 -19.19 6.81 8.44
N TYR A 194 -19.87 6.47 9.54
CA TYR A 194 -19.72 5.17 10.19
C TYR A 194 -20.39 4.12 9.32
N LEU A 195 -19.58 3.21 8.77
CA LEU A 195 -20.06 2.10 7.96
C LEU A 195 -20.46 0.92 8.86
N ASP A 196 -21.37 0.11 8.35
CA ASP A 196 -21.71 -1.21 8.84
C ASP A 196 -21.80 -2.17 7.64
N GLN A 197 -21.97 -3.47 7.90
CA GLN A 197 -22.03 -4.46 6.83
C GLN A 197 -23.16 -4.19 5.83
N THR A 198 -24.29 -3.66 6.31
CA THR A 198 -25.46 -3.32 5.47
C THR A 198 -25.11 -2.16 4.53
N LYS A 199 -24.50 -1.09 5.04
CA LYS A 199 -24.06 0.05 4.23
C LYS A 199 -23.01 -0.36 3.22
N ILE A 200 -22.04 -1.20 3.62
CA ILE A 200 -21.00 -1.72 2.71
C ILE A 200 -21.65 -2.51 1.57
N SER A 201 -22.58 -3.40 1.88
CA SER A 201 -23.30 -4.20 0.89
C SER A 201 -24.12 -3.32 -0.07
N LEU A 202 -24.84 -2.34 0.47
CA LEU A 202 -25.61 -1.38 -0.35
C LEU A 202 -24.73 -0.53 -1.26
N LEU A 203 -23.58 -0.04 -0.76
CA LEU A 203 -22.63 0.74 -1.55
C LEU A 203 -22.00 -0.12 -2.66
N ALA A 204 -21.65 -1.37 -2.36
CA ALA A 204 -21.16 -2.31 -3.36
C ALA A 204 -22.21 -2.57 -4.45
N SER A 205 -23.48 -2.79 -4.08
CA SER A 205 -24.58 -2.99 -5.03
C SER A 205 -24.76 -1.79 -5.98
N LYS A 206 -24.80 -0.57 -5.44
CA LYS A 206 -24.92 0.65 -6.25
C LYS A 206 -23.71 0.84 -7.16
N THR A 207 -22.52 0.51 -6.68
CA THR A 207 -21.29 0.57 -7.48
C THR A 207 -21.34 -0.40 -8.66
N ILE A 208 -21.81 -1.62 -8.44
CA ILE A 208 -21.98 -2.63 -9.48
C ILE A 208 -23.06 -2.20 -10.49
N GLU A 209 -24.17 -1.67 -10.04
CA GLU A 209 -25.22 -1.14 -10.91
C GLU A 209 -24.68 -0.01 -11.81
N LYS A 210 -23.89 0.91 -11.25
CA LYS A 210 -23.22 1.96 -12.01
C LYS A 210 -22.23 1.37 -13.02
N MET A 211 -21.45 0.34 -12.66
CA MET A 211 -20.59 -0.36 -13.62
C MET A 211 -21.39 -0.94 -14.80
N PHE A 212 -22.57 -1.51 -14.54
CA PHE A 212 -23.43 -2.02 -15.64
C PHE A 212 -23.85 -0.92 -16.59
N ASN A 213 -24.23 0.23 -16.07
CA ASN A 213 -24.70 1.34 -16.86
C ASN A 213 -23.57 1.97 -17.72
N GLU A 214 -22.34 2.04 -17.19
CA GLU A 214 -21.21 2.69 -17.85
C GLU A 214 -20.40 1.74 -18.77
N ILE A 215 -20.21 0.50 -18.37
CA ILE A 215 -19.34 -0.47 -19.09
C ILE A 215 -20.18 -1.42 -19.96
N GLY A 216 -21.42 -1.69 -19.56
CA GLY A 216 -22.30 -2.65 -20.18
C GLY A 216 -22.09 -4.08 -19.67
N GLU A 217 -23.21 -4.81 -19.54
CA GLU A 217 -23.21 -6.17 -18.95
C GLU A 217 -22.32 -7.14 -19.74
N LYS A 218 -22.37 -7.10 -21.07
CA LYS A 218 -21.54 -7.97 -21.94
C LYS A 218 -20.04 -7.80 -21.67
N ASN A 219 -19.57 -6.56 -21.58
CA ASN A 219 -18.16 -6.29 -21.31
C ASN A 219 -17.76 -6.76 -19.92
N LEU A 220 -18.59 -6.49 -18.89
CA LEU A 220 -18.36 -6.97 -17.54
C LEU A 220 -18.33 -8.50 -17.45
N GLN A 221 -19.16 -9.17 -18.22
CA GLN A 221 -19.16 -10.64 -18.28
C GLN A 221 -17.84 -11.19 -18.85
N GLU A 222 -17.18 -10.47 -19.74
CA GLU A 222 -15.90 -10.87 -20.34
C GLU A 222 -14.69 -10.45 -19.48
N ILE A 223 -14.83 -9.44 -18.60
CA ILE A 223 -13.78 -9.01 -17.66
C ILE A 223 -13.59 -10.06 -16.57
N SER A 224 -12.34 -10.46 -16.33
CA SER A 224 -11.98 -11.35 -15.22
C SER A 224 -11.17 -10.63 -14.14
N ASN A 225 -10.51 -9.53 -14.50
CA ASN A 225 -9.54 -8.82 -13.67
C ASN A 225 -10.03 -7.40 -13.39
N ILE A 226 -10.06 -7.05 -12.12
CA ILE A 226 -10.41 -5.72 -11.65
C ILE A 226 -9.27 -5.19 -10.79
N ALA A 227 -8.62 -4.12 -11.23
CA ALA A 227 -7.57 -3.44 -10.49
C ALA A 227 -8.18 -2.33 -9.64
N LEU A 228 -8.06 -2.43 -8.32
CA LEU A 228 -8.53 -1.42 -7.36
C LEU A 228 -7.44 -0.37 -7.14
N PHE A 229 -7.34 0.60 -8.05
CA PHE A 229 -6.32 1.66 -8.07
C PHE A 229 -6.81 2.96 -7.41
N CYS A 230 -7.54 2.77 -6.32
CA CYS A 230 -7.80 3.76 -5.28
C CYS A 230 -7.64 3.07 -3.93
N THR A 231 -6.88 3.68 -3.05
CA THR A 231 -6.52 3.12 -1.73
C THR A 231 -7.71 2.87 -0.81
N HIS A 232 -8.87 3.45 -1.09
CA HIS A 232 -10.11 3.26 -0.35
C HIS A 232 -10.92 2.03 -0.79
N TYR A 233 -10.82 1.65 -2.06
CA TYR A 233 -11.66 0.60 -2.63
C TYR A 233 -11.44 -0.81 -2.06
N PRO A 234 -10.25 -1.18 -1.57
CA PRO A 234 -10.06 -2.49 -0.94
C PRO A 234 -11.00 -2.78 0.22
N LEU A 235 -11.48 -1.75 0.93
CA LEU A 235 -12.51 -1.91 1.98
C LEU A 235 -13.76 -2.64 1.46
N PHE A 236 -14.13 -2.40 0.21
CA PHE A 236 -15.30 -2.97 -0.44
C PHE A 236 -14.99 -4.22 -1.27
N LYS A 237 -13.72 -4.61 -1.38
CA LYS A 237 -13.23 -5.70 -2.25
C LYS A 237 -14.00 -7.00 -2.07
N LYS A 238 -14.18 -7.42 -0.81
CA LYS A 238 -14.86 -8.69 -0.48
C LYS A 238 -16.32 -8.68 -0.93
N GLU A 239 -17.01 -7.60 -0.65
CA GLU A 239 -18.45 -7.49 -0.96
C GLU A 239 -18.69 -7.30 -2.47
N ILE A 240 -17.88 -6.46 -3.14
CA ILE A 240 -17.94 -6.31 -4.60
C ILE A 240 -17.66 -7.66 -5.29
N SER A 241 -16.63 -8.38 -4.85
CA SER A 241 -16.30 -9.69 -5.42
C SER A 241 -17.44 -10.70 -5.26
N LYS A 242 -18.06 -10.74 -4.06
CA LYS A 242 -19.19 -11.63 -3.75
C LYS A 242 -20.38 -11.32 -4.66
N GLN A 243 -20.82 -10.07 -4.74
CA GLN A 243 -21.99 -9.68 -5.52
C GLN A 243 -21.76 -9.84 -7.04
N LEU A 244 -20.56 -9.56 -7.55
CA LEU A 244 -20.21 -9.85 -8.95
C LEU A 244 -20.25 -11.36 -9.24
N GLN A 245 -19.74 -12.18 -8.31
CA GLN A 245 -19.79 -13.64 -8.45
C GLN A 245 -21.22 -14.17 -8.42
N GLU A 246 -22.06 -13.67 -7.53
CA GLU A 246 -23.49 -14.04 -7.44
C GLU A 246 -24.22 -13.66 -8.74
N LYS A 247 -23.93 -12.49 -9.30
CA LYS A 247 -24.61 -12.01 -10.52
C LYS A 247 -24.17 -12.73 -11.79
N PHE A 248 -22.86 -13.01 -11.95
CA PHE A 248 -22.32 -13.59 -13.18
C PHE A 248 -22.00 -15.07 -13.13
N GLY A 249 -22.13 -15.70 -11.96
CA GLY A 249 -21.81 -17.13 -11.78
C GLY A 249 -20.33 -17.46 -11.98
N LYS A 250 -19.42 -16.47 -12.01
CA LYS A 250 -17.98 -16.65 -12.19
C LYS A 250 -17.17 -15.85 -11.18
N LYS A 251 -15.92 -16.29 -10.95
CA LYS A 251 -14.98 -15.59 -10.08
C LYS A 251 -14.37 -14.39 -10.80
N PHE A 252 -14.35 -13.25 -10.12
CA PHE A 252 -13.57 -12.07 -10.49
C PHE A 252 -12.33 -11.98 -9.62
N HIS A 253 -11.20 -11.58 -10.23
CA HIS A 253 -9.95 -11.36 -9.53
C HIS A 253 -9.79 -9.85 -9.25
N LEU A 254 -10.02 -9.43 -8.02
CA LEU A 254 -9.86 -8.06 -7.57
C LEU A 254 -8.47 -7.90 -6.93
N PHE A 255 -7.68 -7.00 -7.47
CA PHE A 255 -6.31 -6.74 -7.02
C PHE A 255 -6.24 -5.38 -6.32
N SER A 256 -5.83 -5.35 -5.06
CA SER A 256 -5.52 -4.12 -4.34
C SER A 256 -4.02 -3.81 -4.42
N GLN A 257 -3.66 -2.53 -4.41
CA GLN A 257 -2.26 -2.13 -4.58
C GLN A 257 -1.38 -2.52 -3.39
N GLY A 258 -1.89 -2.44 -2.15
CA GLY A 258 -1.17 -2.90 -0.97
C GLY A 258 -0.79 -4.37 -1.07
N GLU A 259 -1.71 -5.20 -1.58
CA GLU A 259 -1.48 -6.63 -1.80
C GLU A 259 -0.44 -6.88 -2.89
N ILE A 260 -0.65 -6.34 -4.10
CA ILE A 260 0.20 -6.67 -5.25
C ILE A 260 1.61 -6.06 -5.18
N LEU A 261 1.78 -4.96 -4.44
CA LEU A 261 3.06 -4.28 -4.29
C LEU A 261 3.86 -4.74 -3.07
N SER A 262 3.31 -5.61 -2.22
CA SER A 262 3.94 -6.02 -0.96
C SER A 262 5.36 -6.55 -1.16
N ASP A 263 5.57 -7.46 -2.09
CA ASP A 263 6.89 -8.03 -2.38
C ASP A 263 7.86 -6.97 -2.89
N LYS A 264 7.42 -6.05 -3.75
CA LYS A 264 8.28 -4.99 -4.30
C LYS A 264 8.74 -3.99 -3.23
N ILE A 265 7.85 -3.60 -2.34
CA ILE A 265 8.19 -2.73 -1.22
C ILE A 265 9.15 -3.45 -0.26
N LEU A 266 8.93 -4.75 0.00
CA LEU A 266 9.81 -5.56 0.83
C LEU A 266 11.17 -5.85 0.18
N ASP A 267 11.26 -5.97 -1.15
CA ASP A 267 12.53 -6.03 -1.88
C ASP A 267 13.36 -4.73 -1.66
N GLU A 268 12.72 -3.57 -1.67
CA GLU A 268 13.38 -2.30 -1.35
C GLU A 268 13.81 -2.24 0.12
N ALA A 269 12.97 -2.74 1.05
CA ALA A 269 13.34 -2.84 2.47
C ALA A 269 14.55 -3.74 2.67
N GLU A 270 14.61 -4.87 2.00
CA GLU A 270 15.72 -5.80 2.05
C GLU A 270 17.03 -5.18 1.53
N LYS A 271 16.97 -4.39 0.44
CA LYS A 271 18.15 -3.65 -0.08
C LYS A 271 18.69 -2.66 0.95
N VAL A 272 17.80 -1.91 1.62
CA VAL A 272 18.20 -0.95 2.67
C VAL A 272 18.82 -1.68 3.85
N LEU A 273 18.19 -2.76 4.34
CA LEU A 273 18.71 -3.58 5.45
C LEU A 273 20.07 -4.20 5.15
N ASN A 274 20.28 -4.68 3.92
CA ASN A 274 21.59 -5.20 3.49
C ASN A 274 22.67 -4.11 3.48
N SER A 275 22.34 -2.91 3.00
CA SER A 275 23.31 -1.79 2.97
C SER A 275 23.68 -1.32 4.38
N GLU A 276 22.73 -1.21 5.31
CA GLU A 276 22.99 -0.85 6.71
C GLU A 276 23.86 -1.91 7.41
N LYS A 277 23.65 -3.20 7.13
CA LYS A 277 24.48 -4.28 7.67
C LYS A 277 25.93 -4.22 7.16
N GLN A 278 26.13 -3.90 5.88
CA GLN A 278 27.48 -3.75 5.29
C GLN A 278 28.24 -2.59 5.92
N THR A 279 27.57 -1.43 6.10
CA THR A 279 28.16 -0.25 6.73
C THR A 279 28.57 -0.54 8.17
N SER A 280 27.74 -1.19 8.96
CA SER A 280 28.04 -1.55 10.35
C SER A 280 29.21 -2.55 10.47
N VAL A 281 29.37 -3.46 9.51
CA VAL A 281 30.52 -4.40 9.48
C VAL A 281 31.82 -3.67 9.12
N GLN A 282 31.77 -2.68 8.23
CA GLN A 282 32.96 -1.88 7.89
C GLN A 282 33.39 -0.97 9.06
N GLU A 283 32.44 -0.33 9.74
CA GLU A 283 32.72 0.49 10.93
C GLU A 283 33.31 -0.35 12.08
N ASN A 284 32.77 -1.56 12.32
CA ASN A 284 33.30 -2.48 13.31
C ASN A 284 34.69 -3.03 12.94
N LYS A 285 35.00 -3.25 11.67
CA LYS A 285 36.36 -3.59 11.24
C LYS A 285 37.35 -2.48 11.49
N ALA A 286 36.95 -1.24 11.22
CA ALA A 286 37.80 -0.06 11.47
C ALA A 286 38.03 0.19 12.97
N GLN A 287 37.12 -0.25 13.86
CA GLN A 287 37.25 -0.19 15.33
C GLN A 287 37.97 -1.41 15.93
N ASN A 288 37.80 -2.63 15.35
CA ASN A 288 38.39 -3.86 15.88
C ASN A 288 39.88 -4.05 15.56
N ASP A 289 40.49 -3.16 14.80
CA ASP A 289 41.95 -3.06 14.75
C ASP A 289 42.54 -2.52 16.09
N LEU A 290 41.68 -2.24 17.08
CA LEU A 290 42.09 -1.70 18.38
C LEU A 290 41.70 -2.61 19.58
N GLU A 291 40.82 -3.59 19.52
CA GLU A 291 40.51 -4.47 20.66
C GLU A 291 39.93 -5.84 20.25
N SER A 292 40.65 -6.91 20.59
CA SER A 292 40.18 -8.30 20.48
C SER A 292 39.34 -8.70 21.74
N ILE A 293 38.03 -8.89 21.57
CA ILE A 293 37.17 -9.56 22.55
C ILE A 293 36.27 -10.57 21.87
N ASP A 294 36.44 -11.82 22.28
CA ASP A 294 35.68 -13.02 21.92
C ASP A 294 34.20 -12.89 22.29
N SER A 295 33.32 -13.01 21.33
CA SER A 295 31.87 -13.10 21.54
C SER A 295 31.24 -14.26 20.76
N SER A 296 31.44 -15.47 21.34
CA SER A 296 30.70 -16.66 20.90
C SER A 296 29.35 -16.77 21.61
N SER A 297 28.30 -16.98 20.83
CA SER A 297 27.02 -17.61 21.17
C SER A 297 26.01 -16.92 22.07
N LEU A 298 25.04 -16.25 21.43
CA LEU A 298 23.67 -16.20 21.95
C LEU A 298 22.69 -16.08 20.76
N GLN A 299 22.11 -17.21 20.36
CA GLN A 299 20.99 -17.18 19.42
C GLN A 299 19.75 -16.60 20.13
N PRO A 300 19.09 -15.58 19.56
CA PRO A 300 17.86 -15.05 20.14
C PRO A 300 16.70 -16.04 19.94
N LYS A 301 15.93 -16.28 21.01
CA LYS A 301 14.69 -17.09 20.94
C LYS A 301 13.69 -16.41 19.99
N PRO A 302 12.93 -17.20 19.21
CA PRO A 302 11.93 -16.67 18.29
C PRO A 302 10.84 -15.92 19.07
N GLN A 303 10.77 -14.63 18.88
CA GLN A 303 9.73 -13.77 19.43
C GLN A 303 8.58 -13.71 18.42
N LYS A 304 7.32 -13.82 18.89
CA LYS A 304 6.14 -13.58 18.02
C LYS A 304 6.22 -12.14 17.51
N SER A 305 6.63 -11.98 16.27
CA SER A 305 6.69 -10.66 15.63
C SER A 305 5.27 -10.17 15.36
N LYS A 306 4.82 -9.22 16.19
CA LYS A 306 3.61 -8.42 15.90
C LYS A 306 4.04 -7.28 14.99
N ILE A 307 3.36 -7.12 13.85
CA ILE A 307 3.56 -5.95 13.00
C ILE A 307 2.86 -4.79 13.70
N LYS A 308 3.64 -3.76 14.03
CA LYS A 308 3.10 -2.53 14.62
C LYS A 308 2.75 -1.56 13.49
N ILE A 309 1.51 -1.07 13.48
CA ILE A 309 1.07 -0.01 12.56
C ILE A 309 0.80 1.23 13.41
N SER A 310 1.56 2.30 13.16
CA SER A 310 1.37 3.61 13.77
C SER A 310 0.68 4.52 12.76
N TYR A 311 -0.32 5.28 13.19
CA TYR A 311 -1.09 6.15 12.34
C TYR A 311 -1.14 7.58 12.85
N SER A 312 -1.00 8.56 11.94
CA SER A 312 -1.08 9.98 12.24
C SER A 312 -2.02 10.70 11.27
N PHE A 313 -2.87 11.56 11.82
CA PHE A 313 -3.82 12.38 11.06
C PHE A 313 -3.51 13.86 11.16
N THR A 314 -3.80 14.60 10.11
CA THR A 314 -3.79 16.07 10.14
C THR A 314 -5.09 16.67 10.68
N ASP A 315 -6.16 15.86 10.81
CA ASP A 315 -7.44 16.23 11.40
C ASP A 315 -7.99 15.11 12.31
N THR A 316 -8.45 15.50 13.52
CA THR A 316 -8.92 14.57 14.55
C THR A 316 -10.37 14.09 14.35
N LYS A 317 -11.19 14.83 13.60
CA LYS A 317 -12.62 14.49 13.42
C LYS A 317 -12.81 13.22 12.59
N SER A 318 -11.92 12.97 11.65
CA SER A 318 -11.95 11.76 10.81
C SER A 318 -11.45 10.50 11.52
N GLN A 319 -10.76 10.66 12.66
CA GLN A 319 -10.11 9.53 13.36
C GLN A 319 -11.10 8.49 13.86
N GLU A 320 -12.19 8.93 14.54
CA GLU A 320 -13.17 8.02 15.14
C GLU A 320 -13.93 7.21 14.07
N ILE A 321 -14.30 7.87 12.97
CA ILE A 321 -14.97 7.24 11.83
C ILE A 321 -14.06 6.15 11.25
N LEU A 322 -12.79 6.48 11.08
CA LEU A 322 -11.82 5.54 10.53
C LEU A 322 -11.59 4.34 11.44
N GLU A 323 -11.35 4.56 12.73
CA GLU A 323 -11.16 3.46 13.69
C GLU A 323 -12.32 2.47 13.64
N HIS A 324 -13.54 3.01 13.54
CA HIS A 324 -14.73 2.19 13.39
C HIS A 324 -14.71 1.39 12.08
N ASN A 325 -14.50 2.07 10.95
CA ASN A 325 -14.55 1.45 9.62
C ASN A 325 -13.45 0.41 9.41
N ILE A 326 -12.25 0.62 9.97
CA ILE A 326 -11.16 -0.34 9.91
C ILE A 326 -11.44 -1.58 10.75
N LYS A 327 -11.90 -1.41 11.99
CA LYS A 327 -12.26 -2.55 12.86
C LYS A 327 -13.31 -3.45 12.22
N LEU A 328 -14.19 -2.88 11.37
CA LEU A 328 -15.22 -3.62 10.68
C LEU A 328 -14.68 -4.59 9.62
N VAL A 329 -13.56 -4.27 8.99
CA VAL A 329 -13.07 -4.98 7.79
C VAL A 329 -11.86 -5.84 8.05
N TYR A 330 -11.00 -5.45 8.99
CA TYR A 330 -9.72 -6.12 9.21
C TYR A 330 -9.70 -6.92 10.51
N PRO A 331 -9.32 -8.20 10.43
CA PRO A 331 -9.31 -9.09 11.59
C PRO A 331 -8.22 -8.75 12.62
N GLU A 332 -8.37 -9.30 13.83
CA GLU A 332 -7.63 -9.03 15.08
C GLU A 332 -6.08 -9.14 15.05
N ASN A 333 -5.46 -9.41 13.90
CA ASN A 333 -4.03 -9.71 13.82
C ASN A 333 -3.12 -8.48 13.65
N CYS A 334 -3.66 -7.33 13.32
CA CYS A 334 -2.91 -6.06 13.22
C CYS A 334 -3.19 -5.23 14.48
N THR A 335 -2.17 -5.03 15.31
CA THR A 335 -2.27 -4.06 16.41
C THR A 335 -2.07 -2.66 15.82
N VAL A 336 -3.17 -1.97 15.54
CA VAL A 336 -3.13 -0.57 15.11
C VAL A 336 -2.98 0.30 16.36
N ILE A 337 -1.84 0.98 16.48
CA ILE A 337 -1.59 1.93 17.55
C ILE A 337 -1.77 3.33 16.99
N PHE A 338 -2.84 4.00 17.40
CA PHE A 338 -3.10 5.38 17.01
C PHE A 338 -2.23 6.31 17.86
N THR A 339 -1.28 7.00 17.25
CA THR A 339 -0.50 8.04 17.90
C THR A 339 -1.07 9.42 17.63
N LYS A 340 -1.39 10.12 18.69
CA LYS A 340 -2.11 11.41 18.69
C LYS A 340 -1.23 12.62 18.38
N GLU A 341 -0.14 12.46 17.64
CA GLU A 341 0.83 13.53 17.44
C GLU A 341 0.89 14.00 15.99
N LEU A 342 -0.01 14.85 15.53
CA LEU A 342 0.27 15.78 14.41
C LEU A 342 -0.84 16.83 14.22
N SER A 343 -1.27 17.46 15.27
CA SER A 343 -2.23 18.60 15.19
C SER A 343 -1.63 19.90 14.63
N ARG A 344 -0.41 19.87 14.05
CA ARG A 344 0.28 21.07 13.54
C ARG A 344 1.07 20.81 12.27
N LEU A 345 0.39 20.39 11.19
CA LEU A 345 0.86 20.66 9.83
C LEU A 345 0.09 21.91 9.33
N ARG A 346 0.46 23.10 9.81
CA ARG A 346 0.08 24.37 9.23
C ARG A 346 1.24 24.96 8.45
#